data_73cfae8bad9487e0074c62704f2a42c8
#
_entry.id   73cfae8bad9487e0074c62704f2a42c8
#
_cell.length_a   1.000
_cell.length_b   1.000
_cell.length_c   1.000
_cell.angle_alpha   90.00
_cell.angle_beta   90.00
_cell.angle_gamma   90.00
#
_symmetry.space_group_name_H-M   'P 1'
#
loop_
_entity.id
_entity.type
_entity.pdbx_description
1 polymer ?
#
loop_
_entity_poly.entity_id
_entity_poly.type
_entity_poly.pdbx_seq_one_letter_code
_entity_poly.pdbx_strand_id
1 'polypeptide(L)'
;MKKQWKENWDLPPIVENDTPFEERYPHEIGMQIMDICNLRCSHCYLEILDEDGVPWQMGKHAKGKMPIELFRKIANNLKDILPHVKTVNFTAVEALFHKDIWEIIDTLREINPDIGIRIDANGMLLIERNILKLKERMPIDLGVSLDGCKKETVEKIKTVVKYDRVIRNMILLQKADISVRTIFVSSKDNIDELLEYVDFCADLGVESIKVNTLIPYEVEKAPLTLAGTKPVEYVDKIYKEAKLKAYKLGMDFFYRRTFVKPLGCGAASYTLQIDVEGNISPCSWYSKPTPFSLFGKTTTTKQVIWGNAATDDIMELWTKKNCVGFRKILHNRILPKGCKGCPQGELGVT
;
A
#
# COMPACT_ATOMS: atom_id res chain seq x y z
N MET A 1 -4.57 22.82 21.17
CA MET A 1 -3.13 23.08 20.93
C MET A 1 -2.90 23.00 19.43
N LYS A 2 -2.80 24.14 18.76
CA LYS A 2 -2.41 24.21 17.34
C LYS A 2 -0.92 23.88 17.25
N LYS A 3 -0.59 22.62 17.03
CA LYS A 3 0.80 22.17 16.89
C LYS A 3 1.35 22.54 15.52
N GLN A 4 2.37 23.32 15.56
CA GLN A 4 3.39 23.73 14.62
C GLN A 4 3.84 22.61 13.67
N TRP A 5 3.17 22.44 12.53
CA TRP A 5 3.73 21.76 11.37
C TRP A 5 4.46 22.76 10.44
N LYS A 6 4.59 24.02 10.88
CA LYS A 6 5.06 25.15 10.08
C LYS A 6 6.56 25.17 9.74
N GLU A 7 7.41 24.40 10.42
CA GLU A 7 8.84 24.76 10.46
C GLU A 7 9.84 23.76 9.87
N ASN A 8 9.43 22.62 9.31
CA ASN A 8 10.39 21.60 8.90
C ASN A 8 10.38 21.20 7.41
N TRP A 9 9.70 21.93 6.56
CA TRP A 9 9.74 21.71 5.12
C TRP A 9 10.65 22.75 4.46
N ASP A 10 11.97 22.50 4.46
CA ASP A 10 12.88 23.15 3.50
C ASP A 10 12.53 22.59 2.11
N LEU A 11 11.47 23.11 1.51
CA LEU A 11 11.12 22.78 0.14
C LEU A 11 12.19 23.41 -0.77
N PRO A 12 12.83 22.62 -1.66
CA PRO A 12 13.70 23.22 -2.68
C PRO A 12 12.87 24.18 -3.54
N PRO A 13 13.48 25.15 -4.19
CA PRO A 13 12.79 26.04 -5.10
C PRO A 13 12.04 25.21 -6.15
N ILE A 14 10.78 25.57 -6.39
CA ILE A 14 9.94 24.89 -7.40
C ILE A 14 10.58 25.16 -8.76
N VAL A 15 11.08 24.12 -9.40
CA VAL A 15 11.46 24.17 -10.80
C VAL A 15 10.17 24.05 -11.60
N GLU A 16 9.75 25.10 -12.26
CA GLU A 16 8.61 25.07 -13.15
C GLU A 16 8.95 24.18 -14.36
N ASN A 17 8.41 22.97 -14.38
CA ASN A 17 8.32 22.16 -15.58
C ASN A 17 6.99 22.49 -16.27
N ASP A 18 6.97 22.47 -17.61
CA ASP A 18 5.81 22.80 -18.46
C ASP A 18 4.61 21.84 -18.33
N THR A 19 4.62 20.93 -17.37
CA THR A 19 3.51 20.00 -17.13
C THR A 19 2.52 20.65 -16.18
N PRO A 20 1.26 20.93 -16.59
CA PRO A 20 0.26 21.51 -15.71
C PRO A 20 0.01 20.61 -14.51
N PHE A 21 0.14 21.16 -13.31
CA PHE A 21 -0.29 20.53 -12.07
C PHE A 21 -1.60 21.17 -11.67
N GLU A 22 -2.71 20.65 -12.21
CA GLU A 22 -4.06 21.21 -12.00
C GLU A 22 -4.96 20.25 -11.24
N GLU A 23 -4.47 19.65 -10.15
CA GLU A 23 -5.33 18.77 -9.39
C GLU A 23 -6.08 19.51 -8.30
N ARG A 24 -7.28 19.95 -8.66
CA ARG A 24 -8.20 20.55 -7.72
C ARG A 24 -8.67 19.56 -6.64
N TYR A 25 -8.79 18.28 -7.00
CA TYR A 25 -9.25 17.21 -6.10
C TYR A 25 -8.24 16.07 -6.04
N PRO A 26 -8.20 15.28 -4.94
CA PRO A 26 -7.43 14.05 -4.92
C PRO A 26 -8.01 13.04 -5.93
N HIS A 27 -7.15 12.34 -6.66
CA HIS A 27 -7.58 11.25 -7.54
C HIS A 27 -7.85 9.96 -6.77
N GLU A 28 -7.12 9.75 -5.70
CA GLU A 28 -7.21 8.58 -4.84
C GLU A 28 -7.29 8.98 -3.38
N ILE A 29 -8.09 8.26 -2.61
CA ILE A 29 -8.04 8.31 -1.15
C ILE A 29 -7.42 7.00 -0.67
N GLY A 30 -6.25 7.08 -0.04
CA GLY A 30 -5.68 6.00 0.75
C GLY A 30 -6.29 6.02 2.13
N MET A 31 -7.11 5.04 2.46
CA MET A 31 -7.80 4.99 3.75
C MET A 31 -7.34 3.78 4.55
N GLN A 32 -6.66 4.02 5.65
CA GLN A 32 -6.28 2.98 6.59
C GLN A 32 -7.38 2.80 7.62
N ILE A 33 -8.23 1.79 7.44
CA ILE A 33 -9.33 1.49 8.36
C ILE A 33 -8.93 0.53 9.48
N MET A 34 -7.75 -0.09 9.37
CA MET A 34 -7.14 -0.99 10.35
C MET A 34 -5.65 -0.68 10.50
N ASP A 35 -5.08 -0.90 11.66
CA ASP A 35 -3.62 -0.90 11.87
C ASP A 35 -3.12 -2.16 12.61
N ILE A 36 -3.97 -3.19 12.65
CA ILE A 36 -3.65 -4.54 13.11
C ILE A 36 -3.98 -5.56 12.01
N CYS A 37 -3.31 -6.70 12.01
CA CYS A 37 -3.47 -7.78 11.05
C CYS A 37 -3.64 -9.13 11.78
N ASN A 38 -4.25 -10.08 11.08
CA ASN A 38 -4.36 -11.47 11.55
C ASN A 38 -3.13 -12.34 11.20
N LEU A 39 -2.10 -11.76 10.57
CA LEU A 39 -0.81 -12.40 10.26
C LEU A 39 0.36 -11.72 10.98
N ARG A 40 1.51 -12.40 10.95
CA ARG A 40 2.81 -11.95 11.47
C ARG A 40 3.87 -12.17 10.40
N CYS A 41 3.86 -11.35 9.33
CA CYS A 41 4.81 -11.50 8.23
C CYS A 41 6.19 -11.00 8.66
N SER A 42 7.23 -11.81 8.43
CA SER A 42 8.60 -11.53 8.87
C SER A 42 9.19 -10.21 8.35
N HIS A 43 8.64 -9.67 7.26
CA HIS A 43 9.08 -8.43 6.62
C HIS A 43 8.08 -7.26 6.78
N CYS A 44 7.00 -7.43 7.55
CA CYS A 44 5.96 -6.43 7.69
C CYS A 44 6.38 -5.32 8.65
N TYR A 45 6.04 -4.07 8.31
CA TYR A 45 6.26 -2.93 9.21
C TYR A 45 5.45 -3.02 10.51
N LEU A 46 4.36 -3.80 10.54
CA LEU A 46 3.57 -4.04 11.76
C LEU A 46 4.31 -4.88 12.80
N GLU A 47 5.37 -5.57 12.39
CA GLU A 47 6.23 -6.38 13.26
C GLU A 47 7.48 -5.61 13.74
N ILE A 48 7.60 -4.32 13.41
CA ILE A 48 8.63 -3.46 14.01
C ILE A 48 8.41 -3.45 15.53
N LEU A 49 9.49 -3.71 16.27
CA LEU A 49 9.46 -3.67 17.70
C LEU A 49 9.52 -2.20 18.20
N ASP A 50 8.66 -1.88 19.15
CA ASP A 50 8.75 -0.59 19.84
C ASP A 50 9.86 -0.61 20.91
N GLU A 51 10.00 0.46 21.68
CA GLU A 51 11.00 0.61 22.73
C GLU A 51 10.83 -0.40 23.89
N ASP A 52 9.66 -1.01 24.00
CA ASP A 52 9.35 -2.05 24.98
C ASP A 52 9.55 -3.47 24.42
N GLY A 53 10.03 -3.57 23.15
CA GLY A 53 10.23 -4.84 22.44
C GLY A 53 8.93 -5.51 21.99
N VAL A 54 7.83 -4.74 21.87
CA VAL A 54 6.52 -5.25 21.45
C VAL A 54 6.25 -4.86 19.99
N PRO A 55 5.79 -5.80 19.14
CA PRO A 55 5.39 -5.47 17.77
C PRO A 55 4.33 -4.37 17.72
N TRP A 56 4.48 -3.43 16.77
CA TRP A 56 3.58 -2.27 16.66
C TRP A 56 2.10 -2.62 16.66
N GLN A 57 1.71 -3.70 15.99
CA GLN A 57 0.31 -4.11 15.97
C GLN A 57 -0.20 -4.72 17.28
N MET A 58 0.66 -4.95 18.27
CA MET A 58 0.32 -5.52 19.58
C MET A 58 0.57 -4.54 20.71
N GLY A 59 1.35 -3.49 20.48
CA GLY A 59 1.78 -2.52 21.48
C GLY A 59 0.95 -1.24 21.47
N LYS A 60 1.49 -0.22 22.13
CA LYS A 60 0.88 1.12 22.27
C LYS A 60 0.68 1.88 20.95
N HIS A 61 1.34 1.44 19.91
CA HIS A 61 1.21 2.04 18.56
C HIS A 61 -0.01 1.53 17.79
N ALA A 62 -0.63 0.42 18.25
CA ALA A 62 -1.85 -0.11 17.65
C ALA A 62 -3.07 0.66 18.15
N LYS A 63 -3.85 1.20 17.23
CA LYS A 63 -5.15 1.82 17.50
C LYS A 63 -6.31 0.86 17.20
N GLY A 64 -5.99 -0.25 16.53
CA GLY A 64 -6.89 -1.33 16.19
C GLY A 64 -7.64 -1.06 14.89
N LYS A 65 -8.80 -0.46 14.98
CA LYS A 65 -9.66 -0.18 13.82
C LYS A 65 -10.26 1.20 13.91
N MET A 66 -10.56 1.78 12.75
CA MET A 66 -11.36 3.01 12.65
C MET A 66 -12.78 2.70 13.16
N PRO A 67 -13.28 3.41 14.20
CA PRO A 67 -14.67 3.26 14.62
C PRO A 67 -15.62 3.63 13.48
N ILE A 68 -16.71 2.89 13.31
CA ILE A 68 -17.68 3.18 12.23
C ILE A 68 -18.27 4.59 12.34
N GLU A 69 -18.45 5.10 13.56
CA GLU A 69 -18.94 6.45 13.80
C GLU A 69 -17.93 7.53 13.35
N LEU A 70 -16.62 7.25 13.49
CA LEU A 70 -15.59 8.12 12.94
C LEU A 70 -15.62 8.09 11.42
N PHE A 71 -15.72 6.89 10.82
CA PHE A 71 -15.84 6.76 9.37
C PHE A 71 -17.05 7.52 8.82
N ARG A 72 -18.22 7.41 9.45
CA ARG A 72 -19.42 8.15 9.01
C ARG A 72 -19.22 9.67 9.03
N LYS A 73 -18.52 10.22 10.05
CA LYS A 73 -18.15 11.64 10.08
C LYS A 73 -17.20 12.00 8.94
N ILE A 74 -16.19 11.18 8.70
CA ILE A 74 -15.25 11.36 7.59
C ILE A 74 -15.99 11.30 6.24
N ALA A 75 -16.85 10.31 6.02
CA ALA A 75 -17.62 10.16 4.79
C ALA A 75 -18.52 11.37 4.53
N ASN A 76 -19.21 11.88 5.59
CA ASN A 76 -20.01 13.09 5.47
C ASN A 76 -19.16 14.33 5.11
N ASN A 77 -17.95 14.44 5.66
CA ASN A 77 -17.04 15.55 5.35
C ASN A 77 -16.40 15.41 3.95
N LEU A 78 -16.33 14.19 3.42
CA LEU A 78 -15.85 13.89 2.07
C LEU A 78 -16.94 13.95 0.98
N LYS A 79 -18.23 14.16 1.32
CA LYS A 79 -19.35 14.01 0.37
C LYS A 79 -19.21 14.86 -0.89
N ASP A 80 -18.66 16.07 -0.78
CA ASP A 80 -18.48 17.00 -1.91
C ASP A 80 -17.16 16.73 -2.68
N ILE A 81 -16.29 15.87 -2.16
CA ILE A 81 -15.00 15.51 -2.72
C ILE A 81 -15.08 14.15 -3.43
N LEU A 82 -15.75 13.18 -2.82
CA LEU A 82 -15.88 11.81 -3.33
C LEU A 82 -16.38 11.70 -4.78
N PRO A 83 -17.31 12.55 -5.27
CA PRO A 83 -17.71 12.54 -6.68
C PRO A 83 -16.56 12.82 -7.67
N HIS A 84 -15.47 13.41 -7.20
CA HIS A 84 -14.28 13.72 -8.01
C HIS A 84 -13.15 12.72 -7.80
N VAL A 85 -13.28 11.81 -6.84
CA VAL A 85 -12.29 10.77 -6.53
C VAL A 85 -12.53 9.55 -7.41
N LYS A 86 -11.46 9.02 -8.01
CA LYS A 86 -11.55 7.82 -8.87
C LYS A 86 -11.52 6.52 -8.06
N THR A 87 -10.75 6.50 -6.97
CA THR A 87 -10.51 5.27 -6.21
C THR A 87 -10.35 5.53 -4.73
N VAL A 88 -10.97 4.70 -3.91
CA VAL A 88 -10.62 4.53 -2.50
C VAL A 88 -9.83 3.23 -2.35
N ASN A 89 -8.63 3.35 -1.82
CA ASN A 89 -7.72 2.25 -1.61
C ASN A 89 -7.59 1.98 -0.10
N PHE A 90 -8.05 0.82 0.35
CA PHE A 90 -7.89 0.40 1.74
C PHE A 90 -6.45 -0.08 1.95
N THR A 91 -5.59 0.85 2.36
CA THR A 91 -4.13 0.67 2.39
C THR A 91 -3.64 -0.05 3.64
N ALA A 92 -2.55 -0.76 3.41
CA ALA A 92 -1.49 -1.08 4.37
C ALA A 92 -1.76 -2.19 5.39
N VAL A 93 -2.97 -2.76 5.49
CA VAL A 93 -3.30 -3.81 6.46
C VAL A 93 -4.36 -4.76 5.89
N GLU A 94 -4.87 -5.70 6.67
CA GLU A 94 -5.94 -6.61 6.27
C GLU A 94 -7.31 -5.94 6.43
N ALA A 95 -7.81 -5.29 5.38
CA ALA A 95 -9.08 -4.56 5.42
C ALA A 95 -10.28 -5.48 5.71
N LEU A 96 -10.26 -6.74 5.26
CA LEU A 96 -11.31 -7.72 5.53
C LEU A 96 -11.39 -8.15 7.01
N PHE A 97 -10.43 -7.75 7.82
CA PHE A 97 -10.47 -7.94 9.27
C PHE A 97 -11.37 -6.92 9.97
N HIS A 98 -11.72 -5.81 9.29
CA HIS A 98 -12.67 -4.82 9.79
C HIS A 98 -14.09 -5.35 9.70
N LYS A 99 -14.79 -5.46 10.82
CA LYS A 99 -16.16 -6.03 10.88
C LYS A 99 -17.18 -5.24 10.03
N ASP A 100 -16.99 -3.93 9.92
CA ASP A 100 -17.90 -3.00 9.27
C ASP A 100 -17.45 -2.63 7.83
N ILE A 101 -16.50 -3.38 7.23
CA ILE A 101 -15.94 -3.08 5.89
C ILE A 101 -17.03 -2.96 4.81
N TRP A 102 -18.07 -3.78 4.91
CA TRP A 102 -19.15 -3.79 3.91
C TRP A 102 -20.01 -2.52 4.00
N GLU A 103 -20.31 -2.06 5.21
CA GLU A 103 -20.98 -0.78 5.42
C GLU A 103 -20.12 0.38 4.93
N ILE A 104 -18.81 0.33 5.16
CA ILE A 104 -17.86 1.34 4.68
C ILE A 104 -17.92 1.44 3.15
N ILE A 105 -17.86 0.29 2.45
CA ILE A 105 -17.92 0.24 0.97
C ILE A 105 -19.27 0.77 0.47
N ASP A 106 -20.37 0.32 1.08
CA ASP A 106 -21.72 0.70 0.68
C ASP A 106 -21.92 2.21 0.84
N THR A 107 -21.52 2.79 1.98
CA THR A 107 -21.58 4.25 2.24
C THR A 107 -20.77 5.05 1.21
N LEU A 108 -19.58 4.59 0.84
CA LEU A 108 -18.78 5.28 -0.20
C LEU A 108 -19.50 5.29 -1.54
N ARG A 109 -20.16 4.19 -1.91
CA ARG A 109 -20.91 4.07 -3.17
C ARG A 109 -22.26 4.76 -3.16
N GLU A 110 -22.87 4.94 -2.00
CA GLU A 110 -24.05 5.83 -1.86
C GLU A 110 -23.72 7.27 -2.22
N ILE A 111 -22.48 7.73 -1.92
CA ILE A 111 -22.03 9.08 -2.25
C ILE A 111 -21.52 9.18 -3.69
N ASN A 112 -20.75 8.19 -4.14
CA ASN A 112 -20.23 8.10 -5.51
C ASN A 112 -20.41 6.65 -6.04
N PRO A 113 -21.47 6.37 -6.81
CA PRO A 113 -21.74 5.04 -7.34
C PRO A 113 -20.61 4.47 -8.23
N ASP A 114 -19.82 5.34 -8.86
CA ASP A 114 -18.75 4.96 -9.78
C ASP A 114 -17.39 4.86 -9.08
N ILE A 115 -17.34 5.01 -7.74
CA ILE A 115 -16.07 4.97 -7.00
C ILE A 115 -15.40 3.59 -7.14
N GLY A 116 -14.17 3.58 -7.63
CA GLY A 116 -13.32 2.40 -7.61
C GLY A 116 -12.93 2.03 -6.18
N ILE A 117 -13.09 0.77 -5.82
CA ILE A 117 -12.66 0.24 -4.51
C ILE A 117 -11.48 -0.71 -4.74
N ARG A 118 -10.37 -0.50 -4.02
CA ARG A 118 -9.22 -1.39 -4.01
C ARG A 118 -9.01 -2.00 -2.64
N ILE A 119 -8.86 -3.32 -2.61
CA ILE A 119 -8.58 -4.10 -1.40
C ILE A 119 -7.38 -5.00 -1.68
N ASP A 120 -6.33 -4.87 -0.90
CA ASP A 120 -5.22 -5.82 -0.86
C ASP A 120 -5.37 -6.69 0.40
N ALA A 121 -5.54 -8.00 0.22
CA ALA A 121 -5.81 -8.97 1.27
C ALA A 121 -4.71 -10.05 1.35
N ASN A 122 -4.53 -10.65 2.52
CA ASN A 122 -3.61 -11.76 2.69
C ASN A 122 -4.21 -13.14 2.30
N GLY A 123 -5.45 -13.16 1.84
CA GLY A 123 -6.15 -14.36 1.38
C GLY A 123 -6.79 -15.21 2.47
N MET A 124 -6.42 -15.04 3.74
CA MET A 124 -6.94 -15.88 4.84
C MET A 124 -8.43 -15.64 5.14
N LEU A 125 -8.91 -14.43 4.90
CA LEU A 125 -10.29 -14.02 5.15
C LEU A 125 -11.18 -14.03 3.89
N LEU A 126 -10.67 -14.47 2.75
CA LEU A 126 -11.43 -14.67 1.51
C LEU A 126 -12.22 -15.99 1.56
N ILE A 127 -12.95 -16.19 2.67
CA ILE A 127 -13.84 -17.33 2.88
C ILE A 127 -15.18 -17.11 2.13
N GLU A 128 -15.91 -18.17 1.89
CA GLU A 128 -17.15 -18.18 1.11
C GLU A 128 -18.10 -17.02 1.49
N ARG A 129 -18.34 -16.80 2.78
CA ARG A 129 -19.17 -15.67 3.27
C ARG A 129 -18.70 -14.31 2.77
N ASN A 130 -17.37 -14.06 2.78
CA ASN A 130 -16.81 -12.78 2.34
C ASN A 130 -16.75 -12.70 0.81
N ILE A 131 -16.55 -13.84 0.13
CA ILE A 131 -16.61 -13.91 -1.34
C ILE A 131 -18.01 -13.56 -1.86
N LEU A 132 -19.07 -14.05 -1.22
CA LEU A 132 -20.44 -13.67 -1.56
C LEU A 132 -20.67 -12.17 -1.42
N LYS A 133 -20.23 -11.59 -0.29
CA LYS A 133 -20.34 -10.14 -0.07
C LYS A 133 -19.51 -9.30 -1.04
N LEU A 134 -18.33 -9.80 -1.44
CA LEU A 134 -17.52 -9.18 -2.50
C LEU A 134 -18.29 -9.21 -3.83
N LYS A 135 -18.86 -10.38 -4.21
CA LYS A 135 -19.59 -10.56 -5.47
C LYS A 135 -20.77 -9.59 -5.60
N GLU A 136 -21.51 -9.37 -4.52
CA GLU A 136 -22.59 -8.39 -4.46
C GLU A 136 -22.13 -6.94 -4.71
N ARG A 137 -20.83 -6.68 -4.49
CA ARG A 137 -20.21 -5.34 -4.53
C ARG A 137 -19.15 -5.19 -5.62
N MET A 138 -19.17 -6.06 -6.62
CA MET A 138 -18.27 -5.88 -7.78
C MET A 138 -18.70 -4.65 -8.61
N PRO A 139 -17.79 -3.95 -9.30
CA PRO A 139 -16.35 -4.26 -9.36
C PRO A 139 -15.55 -3.78 -8.14
N ILE A 140 -14.61 -4.62 -7.71
CA ILE A 140 -13.60 -4.31 -6.70
C ILE A 140 -12.24 -4.77 -7.26
N ASP A 141 -11.22 -3.90 -7.24
CA ASP A 141 -9.84 -4.29 -7.55
C ASP A 141 -9.27 -5.08 -6.35
N LEU A 142 -9.38 -6.40 -6.43
CA LEU A 142 -8.98 -7.31 -5.36
C LEU A 142 -7.55 -7.83 -5.60
N GLY A 143 -6.63 -7.48 -4.69
CA GLY A 143 -5.28 -8.01 -4.63
C GLY A 143 -5.15 -9.10 -3.57
N VAL A 144 -4.52 -10.23 -3.90
CA VAL A 144 -4.16 -11.27 -2.94
C VAL A 144 -2.65 -11.30 -2.78
N SER A 145 -2.17 -11.02 -1.57
CA SER A 145 -0.75 -11.04 -1.26
C SER A 145 -0.27 -12.49 -1.08
N LEU A 146 0.53 -12.97 -2.04
CA LEU A 146 1.06 -14.33 -2.08
C LEU A 146 2.52 -14.31 -2.56
N ASP A 147 3.46 -14.59 -1.66
CA ASP A 147 4.89 -14.36 -1.86
C ASP A 147 5.66 -15.62 -2.33
N GLY A 148 4.99 -16.54 -3.02
CA GLY A 148 5.58 -17.75 -3.58
C GLY A 148 4.53 -18.75 -4.03
N CYS A 149 4.96 -19.78 -4.78
CA CYS A 149 4.13 -20.92 -5.16
C CYS A 149 4.33 -22.13 -4.24
N LYS A 150 5.39 -22.15 -3.45
CA LYS A 150 5.71 -23.25 -2.53
C LYS A 150 5.23 -22.96 -1.12
N LYS A 151 4.59 -23.94 -0.50
CA LYS A 151 4.07 -23.84 0.85
C LYS A 151 5.13 -23.40 1.86
N GLU A 152 6.30 -24.04 1.77
CA GLU A 152 7.43 -23.79 2.69
C GLU A 152 7.91 -22.34 2.59
N THR A 153 7.98 -21.79 1.38
CA THR A 153 8.41 -20.41 1.13
C THR A 153 7.38 -19.43 1.69
N VAL A 154 6.10 -19.65 1.37
CA VAL A 154 5.03 -18.75 1.81
C VAL A 154 4.85 -18.76 3.32
N GLU A 155 4.86 -19.95 3.96
CA GLU A 155 4.68 -20.07 5.41
C GLU A 155 5.93 -19.62 6.19
N LYS A 156 7.13 -19.66 5.57
CA LYS A 156 8.35 -19.04 6.12
C LYS A 156 8.27 -17.52 6.14
N ILE A 157 7.80 -16.91 5.05
CA ILE A 157 7.71 -15.44 4.90
C ILE A 157 6.53 -14.88 5.69
N LYS A 158 5.39 -15.54 5.62
CA LYS A 158 4.14 -15.12 6.28
C LYS A 158 3.80 -16.04 7.43
N THR A 159 4.41 -15.80 8.57
CA THR A 159 4.11 -16.60 9.75
C THR A 159 2.63 -16.54 10.12
N VAL A 160 2.11 -17.65 10.64
CA VAL A 160 0.68 -17.86 10.98
C VAL A 160 -0.24 -18.02 9.76
N VAL A 161 0.24 -17.79 8.53
CA VAL A 161 -0.54 -18.08 7.33
C VAL A 161 -0.81 -19.58 7.22
N LYS A 162 -1.93 -19.95 6.65
CA LYS A 162 -2.26 -21.32 6.26
C LYS A 162 -2.31 -21.37 4.74
N TYR A 163 -1.21 -21.74 4.11
CA TYR A 163 -1.05 -21.77 2.65
C TYR A 163 -2.23 -22.46 1.96
N ASP A 164 -2.55 -23.71 2.38
CA ASP A 164 -3.64 -24.48 1.77
C ASP A 164 -5.00 -23.78 1.85
N ARG A 165 -5.22 -22.98 2.91
CA ARG A 165 -6.43 -22.16 3.04
C ARG A 165 -6.45 -21.00 2.04
N VAL A 166 -5.32 -20.33 1.84
CA VAL A 166 -5.22 -19.23 0.86
C VAL A 166 -5.48 -19.76 -0.54
N ILE A 167 -4.84 -20.88 -0.92
CA ILE A 167 -5.03 -21.48 -2.25
C ILE A 167 -6.49 -21.93 -2.46
N ARG A 168 -7.09 -22.60 -1.47
CA ARG A 168 -8.51 -22.96 -1.53
C ARG A 168 -9.40 -21.71 -1.71
N ASN A 169 -9.11 -20.63 -1.01
CA ASN A 169 -9.88 -19.39 -1.13
C ASN A 169 -9.70 -18.73 -2.52
N MET A 170 -8.53 -18.81 -3.13
CA MET A 170 -8.29 -18.34 -4.50
C MET A 170 -9.10 -19.17 -5.51
N ILE A 171 -9.14 -20.48 -5.34
CA ILE A 171 -9.99 -21.36 -6.17
C ILE A 171 -11.49 -21.01 -6.01
N LEU A 172 -11.93 -20.65 -4.81
CA LEU A 172 -13.31 -20.21 -4.58
C LEU A 172 -13.61 -18.86 -5.27
N LEU A 173 -12.65 -17.92 -5.28
CA LEU A 173 -12.78 -16.66 -6.03
C LEU A 173 -12.92 -16.92 -7.53
N GLN A 174 -12.08 -17.79 -8.11
CA GLN A 174 -12.17 -18.19 -9.51
C GLN A 174 -13.54 -18.81 -9.84
N LYS A 175 -14.03 -19.74 -9.00
CA LYS A 175 -15.35 -20.34 -9.16
C LYS A 175 -16.51 -19.32 -9.04
N ALA A 176 -16.30 -18.25 -8.29
CA ALA A 176 -17.26 -17.16 -8.16
C ALA A 176 -17.17 -16.13 -9.30
N ASP A 177 -16.26 -16.34 -10.26
CA ASP A 177 -15.99 -15.41 -11.36
C ASP A 177 -15.56 -14.01 -10.84
N ILE A 178 -14.74 -14.01 -9.79
CA ILE A 178 -14.13 -12.81 -9.23
C ILE A 178 -12.67 -12.75 -9.67
N SER A 179 -12.38 -11.75 -10.49
CA SER A 179 -11.02 -11.43 -10.93
C SER A 179 -10.12 -11.03 -9.78
N VAL A 180 -8.89 -11.54 -9.78
CA VAL A 180 -7.90 -11.24 -8.76
C VAL A 180 -6.55 -10.89 -9.37
N ARG A 181 -5.91 -9.94 -8.70
CA ARG A 181 -4.50 -9.61 -8.88
C ARG A 181 -3.71 -10.25 -7.75
N THR A 182 -2.56 -10.85 -8.04
CA THR A 182 -1.64 -11.23 -6.96
C THR A 182 -0.58 -10.15 -6.71
N ILE A 183 -0.14 -10.08 -5.46
CA ILE A 183 0.95 -9.20 -5.03
C ILE A 183 2.07 -10.09 -4.49
N PHE A 184 3.22 -10.00 -5.13
CA PHE A 184 4.42 -10.73 -4.78
C PHE A 184 5.47 -9.75 -4.25
N VAL A 185 5.84 -9.86 -2.98
CA VAL A 185 6.93 -9.05 -2.41
C VAL A 185 8.25 -9.81 -2.60
N SER A 186 9.01 -9.40 -3.61
CA SER A 186 10.25 -10.06 -3.96
C SER A 186 11.36 -9.80 -2.95
N SER A 187 12.00 -10.86 -2.55
CA SER A 187 13.13 -10.91 -1.61
C SER A 187 14.15 -11.95 -2.07
N LYS A 188 15.29 -12.06 -1.38
CA LYS A 188 16.26 -13.11 -1.69
C LYS A 188 15.71 -14.53 -1.48
N ASP A 189 14.69 -14.68 -0.65
CA ASP A 189 14.13 -15.97 -0.26
C ASP A 189 13.14 -16.54 -1.30
N ASN A 190 12.61 -15.70 -2.20
CA ASN A 190 11.56 -16.11 -3.14
C ASN A 190 11.77 -15.68 -4.60
N ILE A 191 12.75 -14.82 -4.89
CA ILE A 191 12.96 -14.31 -6.26
C ILE A 191 13.18 -15.44 -7.27
N ASP A 192 13.85 -16.52 -6.84
CA ASP A 192 14.20 -17.66 -7.70
C ASP A 192 12.95 -18.52 -8.05
N GLU A 193 11.82 -18.36 -7.32
CA GLU A 193 10.54 -19.01 -7.62
C GLU A 193 9.66 -18.20 -8.60
N LEU A 194 10.04 -16.97 -8.96
CA LEU A 194 9.14 -16.07 -9.67
C LEU A 194 8.66 -16.61 -11.02
N LEU A 195 9.48 -17.36 -11.75
CA LEU A 195 9.08 -17.95 -13.04
C LEU A 195 8.08 -19.10 -12.86
N GLU A 196 8.27 -19.94 -11.84
CA GLU A 196 7.34 -21.00 -11.46
C GLU A 196 6.05 -20.42 -10.90
N TYR A 197 6.16 -19.32 -10.13
CA TYR A 197 5.02 -18.58 -9.59
C TYR A 197 4.11 -18.01 -10.68
N VAL A 198 4.66 -17.59 -11.83
CA VAL A 198 3.85 -17.13 -12.97
C VAL A 198 2.96 -18.25 -13.52
N ASP A 199 3.50 -19.49 -13.69
CA ASP A 199 2.68 -20.64 -14.12
C ASP A 199 1.61 -20.95 -13.09
N PHE A 200 1.99 -20.98 -11.83
CA PHE A 200 1.08 -21.24 -10.71
C PHE A 200 -0.07 -20.22 -10.64
N CYS A 201 0.20 -18.95 -10.90
CA CYS A 201 -0.84 -17.91 -10.97
C CYS A 201 -1.79 -18.13 -12.15
N ALA A 202 -1.27 -18.55 -13.31
CA ALA A 202 -2.10 -18.87 -14.48
C ALA A 202 -3.05 -20.04 -14.19
N ASP A 203 -2.57 -21.10 -13.54
CA ASP A 203 -3.37 -22.26 -13.14
C ASP A 203 -4.47 -21.87 -12.14
N LEU A 204 -4.24 -20.86 -11.31
CA LEU A 204 -5.23 -20.30 -10.38
C LEU A 204 -6.19 -19.29 -11.03
N GLY A 205 -6.06 -19.00 -12.32
CA GLY A 205 -6.91 -18.03 -13.02
C GLY A 205 -6.67 -16.57 -12.58
N VAL A 206 -5.45 -16.24 -12.18
CA VAL A 206 -5.04 -14.87 -11.82
C VAL A 206 -4.94 -14.04 -13.09
N GLU A 207 -5.50 -12.83 -13.09
CA GLU A 207 -5.43 -11.93 -14.26
C GLU A 207 -4.16 -11.09 -14.31
N SER A 208 -3.63 -10.74 -13.16
CA SER A 208 -2.43 -9.90 -13.13
C SER A 208 -1.54 -10.18 -11.91
N ILE A 209 -0.24 -9.97 -12.10
CA ILE A 209 0.77 -10.10 -11.06
C ILE A 209 1.43 -8.75 -10.84
N LYS A 210 1.41 -8.27 -9.61
CA LYS A 210 2.17 -7.09 -9.18
C LYS A 210 3.35 -7.51 -8.34
N VAL A 211 4.56 -7.23 -8.81
CA VAL A 211 5.78 -7.48 -8.05
C VAL A 211 6.23 -6.20 -7.37
N ASN A 212 6.28 -6.25 -6.04
CA ASN A 212 6.90 -5.23 -5.20
C ASN A 212 8.27 -5.73 -4.72
N THR A 213 9.17 -4.81 -4.42
CA THR A 213 10.45 -5.16 -3.79
C THR A 213 10.34 -4.99 -2.28
N LEU A 214 10.92 -5.93 -1.54
CA LEU A 214 10.95 -5.87 -0.08
C LEU A 214 11.67 -4.61 0.41
N ILE A 215 11.02 -3.90 1.33
CA ILE A 215 11.55 -2.73 2.02
C ILE A 215 12.00 -3.16 3.42
N PRO A 216 13.27 -2.99 3.80
CA PRO A 216 13.73 -3.32 5.13
C PRO A 216 13.39 -2.18 6.10
N TYR A 217 12.57 -2.48 7.09
CA TYR A 217 12.22 -1.53 8.16
C TYR A 217 13.23 -1.58 9.31
N GLU A 218 13.92 -2.68 9.47
CA GLU A 218 14.92 -2.95 10.51
C GLU A 218 16.23 -3.41 9.86
N VAL A 219 17.35 -3.16 10.54
CA VAL A 219 18.69 -3.56 10.05
C VAL A 219 18.77 -5.06 9.81
N GLU A 220 18.16 -5.84 10.71
CA GLU A 220 18.11 -7.30 10.67
C GLU A 220 17.37 -7.84 9.44
N LYS A 221 16.47 -7.03 8.86
CA LYS A 221 15.74 -7.38 7.63
C LYS A 221 16.49 -7.01 6.36
N ALA A 222 17.51 -6.16 6.44
CA ALA A 222 18.30 -5.75 5.27
C ALA A 222 18.89 -6.93 4.48
N PRO A 223 19.37 -8.03 5.11
CA PRO A 223 19.85 -9.21 4.38
C PRO A 223 18.76 -9.97 3.60
N LEU A 224 17.48 -9.68 3.80
CA LEU A 224 16.37 -10.27 3.04
C LEU A 224 16.09 -9.54 1.73
N THR A 225 16.60 -8.32 1.57
CA THR A 225 16.36 -7.50 0.37
C THR A 225 17.16 -8.02 -0.82
N LEU A 226 16.70 -7.72 -2.02
CA LEU A 226 17.46 -7.98 -3.24
C LEU A 226 18.65 -7.02 -3.36
N ALA A 227 18.52 -5.80 -2.81
CA ALA A 227 19.57 -4.81 -2.81
C ALA A 227 20.80 -5.29 -2.03
N GLY A 228 21.95 -5.41 -2.73
CA GLY A 228 23.21 -5.88 -2.13
C GLY A 228 23.29 -7.39 -1.87
N THR A 229 22.23 -8.16 -2.17
CA THR A 229 22.23 -9.64 -2.00
C THR A 229 22.19 -10.40 -3.31
N LYS A 230 21.63 -9.81 -4.36
CA LYS A 230 21.57 -10.37 -5.71
C LYS A 230 22.10 -9.35 -6.72
N PRO A 231 22.81 -9.77 -7.79
CA PRO A 231 23.20 -8.87 -8.87
C PRO A 231 21.97 -8.22 -9.52
N VAL A 232 22.07 -6.93 -9.86
CA VAL A 232 20.97 -6.18 -10.51
C VAL A 232 20.56 -6.82 -11.83
N GLU A 233 21.55 -7.26 -12.61
CA GLU A 233 21.36 -7.91 -13.91
C GLU A 233 20.58 -9.22 -13.77
N TYR A 234 20.82 -9.96 -12.70
CA TYR A 234 20.10 -11.20 -12.38
C TYR A 234 18.63 -10.90 -12.09
N VAL A 235 18.35 -9.94 -11.21
CA VAL A 235 16.97 -9.55 -10.86
C VAL A 235 16.21 -9.00 -12.07
N ASP A 236 16.84 -8.12 -12.84
CA ASP A 236 16.28 -7.55 -14.08
C ASP A 236 15.97 -8.64 -15.11
N LYS A 237 16.84 -9.64 -15.26
CA LYS A 237 16.64 -10.78 -16.15
C LYS A 237 15.40 -11.57 -15.73
N ILE A 238 15.30 -11.97 -14.47
CA ILE A 238 14.14 -12.73 -13.95
C ILE A 238 12.85 -11.95 -14.14
N TYR A 239 12.81 -10.65 -13.82
CA TYR A 239 11.61 -9.83 -13.99
C TYR A 239 11.17 -9.72 -15.45
N LYS A 240 12.11 -9.58 -16.40
CA LYS A 240 11.81 -9.55 -17.84
C LYS A 240 11.29 -10.89 -18.34
N GLU A 241 11.90 -11.99 -17.93
CA GLU A 241 11.47 -13.34 -18.28
C GLU A 241 10.08 -13.65 -17.70
N ALA A 242 9.85 -13.30 -16.44
CA ALA A 242 8.53 -13.44 -15.79
C ALA A 242 7.45 -12.63 -16.49
N LYS A 243 7.74 -11.37 -16.85
CA LYS A 243 6.81 -10.53 -17.61
C LYS A 243 6.47 -11.11 -18.98
N LEU A 244 7.48 -11.57 -19.72
CA LEU A 244 7.27 -12.21 -21.03
C LEU A 244 6.44 -13.49 -20.91
N LYS A 245 6.69 -14.28 -19.87
CA LYS A 245 5.96 -15.52 -19.58
C LYS A 245 4.50 -15.21 -19.22
N ALA A 246 4.25 -14.28 -18.32
CA ALA A 246 2.91 -13.84 -17.95
C ALA A 246 2.11 -13.35 -19.17
N TYR A 247 2.73 -12.53 -20.02
CA TYR A 247 2.11 -12.07 -21.26
C TYR A 247 1.70 -13.23 -22.20
N LYS A 248 2.57 -14.25 -22.36
CA LYS A 248 2.25 -15.45 -23.15
C LYS A 248 1.08 -16.26 -22.58
N LEU A 249 0.87 -16.18 -21.28
CA LEU A 249 -0.24 -16.84 -20.56
C LEU A 249 -1.49 -15.94 -20.44
N GLY A 250 -1.50 -14.75 -21.07
CA GLY A 250 -2.64 -13.84 -21.07
C GLY A 250 -2.80 -13.02 -19.79
N MET A 251 -1.74 -12.93 -18.96
CA MET A 251 -1.76 -12.17 -17.72
C MET A 251 -0.99 -10.87 -17.83
N ASP A 252 -1.47 -9.83 -17.14
CA ASP A 252 -0.69 -8.61 -16.93
C ASP A 252 0.40 -8.82 -15.88
N PHE A 253 1.56 -8.16 -16.07
CA PHE A 253 2.67 -8.24 -15.14
C PHE A 253 3.28 -6.87 -14.91
N PHE A 254 3.18 -6.42 -13.66
CA PHE A 254 3.67 -5.11 -13.22
C PHE A 254 4.84 -5.29 -12.26
N TYR A 255 5.97 -4.66 -12.57
CA TYR A 255 7.10 -4.56 -11.67
C TYR A 255 7.80 -3.23 -11.86
N ARG A 256 8.50 -2.76 -10.84
CA ARG A 256 9.41 -1.63 -10.96
C ARG A 256 10.83 -2.13 -11.03
N ARG A 257 11.63 -1.48 -11.87
CA ARG A 257 13.07 -1.74 -11.91
C ARG A 257 13.66 -1.34 -10.57
N THR A 258 14.14 -2.33 -9.84
CA THR A 258 14.94 -2.16 -8.64
C THR A 258 16.25 -1.47 -9.01
N PHE A 259 16.69 -0.49 -8.22
CA PHE A 259 18.01 0.16 -8.36
C PHE A 259 18.17 1.15 -9.53
N VAL A 260 17.12 1.47 -10.28
CA VAL A 260 17.13 2.59 -11.20
C VAL A 260 16.87 3.86 -10.40
N LYS A 261 17.61 4.93 -10.70
CA LYS A 261 17.42 6.26 -10.07
C LYS A 261 15.93 6.61 -10.08
N PRO A 262 15.33 6.90 -8.93
CA PRO A 262 13.90 7.11 -8.85
C PRO A 262 13.49 8.30 -9.70
N LEU A 263 12.41 8.13 -10.46
CA LEU A 263 11.78 9.20 -11.22
C LEU A 263 10.80 10.01 -10.37
N GLY A 264 11.03 10.10 -9.05
CA GLY A 264 10.12 10.72 -8.08
C GLY A 264 9.12 9.74 -7.48
N CYS A 265 8.27 10.22 -6.60
CA CYS A 265 7.23 9.44 -5.93
C CYS A 265 5.85 9.90 -6.40
N GLY A 266 5.13 9.07 -7.15
CA GLY A 266 3.77 9.37 -7.61
C GLY A 266 2.71 9.23 -6.50
N ALA A 267 2.95 8.38 -5.51
CA ALA A 267 1.95 8.02 -4.50
C ALA A 267 1.39 9.22 -3.72
N ALA A 268 2.25 10.16 -3.32
CA ALA A 268 1.82 11.32 -2.53
C ALA A 268 1.43 12.54 -3.37
N SER A 269 1.51 12.47 -4.70
CA SER A 269 1.15 13.59 -5.57
C SER A 269 -0.37 13.72 -5.75
N TYR A 270 -1.09 12.59 -5.74
CA TYR A 270 -2.49 12.49 -6.13
C TYR A 270 -3.38 11.83 -5.07
N THR A 271 -2.79 11.30 -4.00
CA THR A 271 -3.49 10.56 -2.95
C THR A 271 -3.67 11.39 -1.70
N LEU A 272 -4.90 11.46 -1.22
CA LEU A 272 -5.23 11.94 0.13
C LEU A 272 -5.13 10.74 1.09
N GLN A 273 -4.18 10.78 2.02
CA GLN A 273 -3.97 9.68 2.96
C GLN A 273 -4.66 9.94 4.30
N ILE A 274 -5.52 9.03 4.72
CA ILE A 274 -6.27 9.08 5.99
C ILE A 274 -5.93 7.84 6.83
N ASP A 275 -5.54 8.03 8.08
CA ASP A 275 -5.24 6.94 9.01
C ASP A 275 -6.46 6.51 9.86
N VAL A 276 -6.28 5.50 10.73
CA VAL A 276 -7.36 4.94 11.57
C VAL A 276 -7.97 5.93 12.57
N GLU A 277 -7.28 7.01 12.88
CA GLU A 277 -7.74 8.10 13.75
C GLU A 277 -8.34 9.28 12.96
N GLY A 278 -8.41 9.15 11.64
CA GLY A 278 -8.89 10.19 10.73
C GLY A 278 -7.84 11.27 10.40
N ASN A 279 -6.58 11.11 10.83
CA ASN A 279 -5.56 12.09 10.53
C ASN A 279 -5.17 12.05 9.05
N ILE A 280 -5.02 13.23 8.46
CA ILE A 280 -4.57 13.43 7.09
C ILE A 280 -3.05 13.63 7.09
N SER A 281 -2.35 12.81 6.31
CA SER A 281 -0.90 12.90 6.14
C SER A 281 -0.50 12.98 4.66
N PRO A 282 0.73 13.44 4.34
CA PRO A 282 1.23 13.50 2.97
C PRO A 282 1.27 12.15 2.25
N CYS A 283 1.56 11.10 2.99
CA CYS A 283 1.54 9.71 2.55
C CYS A 283 1.52 8.78 3.77
N SER A 284 1.29 7.48 3.56
CA SER A 284 1.24 6.48 4.64
C SER A 284 2.50 6.43 5.52
N TRP A 285 3.70 6.72 4.95
CA TRP A 285 4.96 6.75 5.69
C TRP A 285 5.13 7.96 6.62
N TYR A 286 4.31 8.97 6.45
CA TYR A 286 4.28 10.14 7.32
C TYR A 286 3.17 10.10 8.37
N SER A 287 2.27 9.10 8.31
CA SER A 287 1.20 8.95 9.32
C SER A 287 1.77 8.65 10.71
N LYS A 288 2.92 7.99 10.78
CA LYS A 288 3.67 7.72 12.02
C LYS A 288 5.19 7.66 11.75
N PRO A 289 6.03 7.85 12.78
CA PRO A 289 7.47 7.67 12.63
C PRO A 289 7.77 6.24 12.20
N THR A 290 8.35 6.05 11.02
CA THR A 290 8.64 4.71 10.48
C THR A 290 10.14 4.60 10.20
N PRO A 291 10.84 3.62 10.80
CA PRO A 291 12.25 3.37 10.51
C PRO A 291 12.40 2.66 9.17
N PHE A 292 13.50 2.92 8.50
CA PHE A 292 13.95 2.22 7.31
C PHE A 292 15.45 1.96 7.40
N SER A 293 15.87 0.78 6.99
CA SER A 293 17.29 0.44 6.95
C SER A 293 17.72 0.15 5.51
N LEU A 294 18.41 1.11 4.89
CA LEU A 294 18.91 1.01 3.53
C LEU A 294 20.41 1.18 3.49
N PHE A 295 21.11 0.25 2.82
CA PHE A 295 22.56 0.32 2.60
C PHE A 295 23.36 0.61 3.89
N GLY A 296 22.97 -0.04 4.99
CA GLY A 296 23.61 0.13 6.29
C GLY A 296 23.31 1.43 7.04
N LYS A 297 22.36 2.24 6.51
CA LYS A 297 21.87 3.43 7.19
C LYS A 297 20.44 3.23 7.64
N THR A 298 20.16 3.51 8.90
CA THR A 298 18.79 3.60 9.41
C THR A 298 18.35 5.06 9.39
N THR A 299 17.19 5.30 8.80
CA THR A 299 16.55 6.61 8.76
C THR A 299 15.11 6.43 9.26
N THR A 300 14.64 7.33 10.10
CA THR A 300 13.25 7.31 10.56
C THR A 300 12.50 8.49 9.97
N THR A 301 11.36 8.23 9.31
CA THR A 301 10.47 9.30 8.85
C THR A 301 9.88 10.01 10.06
N LYS A 302 9.66 11.32 9.93
CA LYS A 302 8.94 12.09 10.95
C LYS A 302 7.46 12.01 10.68
N GLN A 303 6.65 11.93 11.74
CA GLN A 303 5.21 12.09 11.60
C GLN A 303 4.87 13.49 11.09
N VAL A 304 4.01 13.57 10.08
CA VAL A 304 3.46 14.81 9.54
C VAL A 304 1.97 14.68 9.39
N ILE A 305 1.24 15.47 10.15
CA ILE A 305 -0.22 15.53 10.09
C ILE A 305 -0.62 16.89 9.56
N TRP A 306 -1.39 16.92 8.48
CA TRP A 306 -1.93 18.15 7.87
C TRP A 306 -3.21 18.62 8.53
N GLY A 307 -4.00 17.69 9.07
CA GLY A 307 -5.28 17.90 9.72
C GLY A 307 -5.98 16.59 10.00
N ASN A 308 -7.29 16.65 10.30
CA ASN A 308 -8.12 15.47 10.55
C ASN A 308 -9.38 15.48 9.68
N ALA A 309 -9.63 14.37 8.98
CA ALA A 309 -10.70 14.24 8.01
C ALA A 309 -12.12 14.31 8.61
N ALA A 310 -12.27 14.16 9.92
CA ALA A 310 -13.56 14.23 10.60
C ALA A 310 -13.92 15.65 11.08
N THR A 311 -12.92 16.55 11.20
CA THR A 311 -13.11 17.84 11.87
C THR A 311 -12.69 19.06 11.05
N ASP A 312 -11.77 18.88 10.11
CA ASP A 312 -11.21 19.99 9.33
C ASP A 312 -11.83 20.04 7.93
N ASP A 313 -11.83 21.22 7.31
CA ASP A 313 -12.18 21.36 5.90
C ASP A 313 -11.09 20.72 5.04
N ILE A 314 -11.44 19.60 4.41
CA ILE A 314 -10.49 18.79 3.64
C ILE A 314 -10.02 19.53 2.38
N MET A 315 -10.89 20.33 1.75
CA MET A 315 -10.52 21.10 0.56
C MET A 315 -9.62 22.29 0.91
N GLU A 316 -9.85 22.94 2.05
CA GLU A 316 -8.92 23.95 2.55
C GLU A 316 -7.54 23.33 2.81
N LEU A 317 -7.48 22.16 3.46
CA LEU A 317 -6.23 21.44 3.68
C LEU A 317 -5.56 21.03 2.36
N TRP A 318 -6.32 20.44 1.43
CA TRP A 318 -5.80 19.95 0.16
C TRP A 318 -5.24 21.06 -0.72
N THR A 319 -5.88 22.21 -0.75
CA THR A 319 -5.48 23.39 -1.56
C THR A 319 -4.50 24.31 -0.86
N LYS A 320 -4.17 24.04 0.40
CA LYS A 320 -3.24 24.86 1.17
C LYS A 320 -1.85 24.90 0.53
N LYS A 321 -1.26 26.11 0.46
CA LYS A 321 0.00 26.39 -0.24
C LYS A 321 1.10 25.34 0.02
N ASN A 322 1.29 24.93 1.27
CA ASN A 322 2.33 23.96 1.62
C ASN A 322 2.00 22.55 1.14
N CYS A 323 0.73 22.14 1.19
CA CYS A 323 0.28 20.84 0.71
C CYS A 323 0.38 20.75 -0.83
N VAL A 324 -0.02 21.82 -1.51
CA VAL A 324 0.15 21.98 -2.96
C VAL A 324 1.63 21.97 -3.34
N GLY A 325 2.46 22.75 -2.62
CA GLY A 325 3.90 22.83 -2.88
C GLY A 325 4.59 21.46 -2.74
N PHE A 326 4.24 20.70 -1.69
CA PHE A 326 4.74 19.34 -1.51
C PHE A 326 4.37 18.41 -2.67
N ARG A 327 3.11 18.43 -3.09
CA ARG A 327 2.64 17.59 -4.21
C ARG A 327 3.27 17.98 -5.54
N LYS A 328 3.38 19.29 -5.83
CA LYS A 328 4.07 19.80 -7.04
C LYS A 328 5.52 19.34 -7.13
N ILE A 329 6.27 19.39 -6.02
CA ILE A 329 7.66 18.93 -6.00
C ILE A 329 7.75 17.45 -6.37
N LEU A 330 6.87 16.61 -5.79
CA LEU A 330 6.83 15.19 -6.11
C LEU A 330 6.36 14.93 -7.55
N HIS A 331 5.36 15.66 -8.04
CA HIS A 331 4.91 15.61 -9.44
C HIS A 331 6.07 15.90 -10.40
N ASN A 332 6.88 16.90 -10.10
CA ASN A 332 8.09 17.25 -10.87
C ASN A 332 9.26 16.27 -10.61
N ARG A 333 9.02 15.13 -9.99
CA ARG A 333 10.01 14.07 -9.74
C ARG A 333 11.20 14.52 -8.88
N ILE A 334 10.97 15.50 -8.03
CA ILE A 334 11.95 15.99 -7.04
C ILE A 334 11.55 15.41 -5.68
N LEU A 335 12.52 14.87 -4.95
CA LEU A 335 12.27 14.35 -3.60
C LEU A 335 12.47 15.49 -2.57
N PRO A 336 11.43 15.85 -1.81
CA PRO A 336 11.56 16.72 -0.65
C PRO A 336 12.61 16.19 0.32
N LYS A 337 13.23 17.08 1.11
CA LYS A 337 14.27 16.71 2.09
C LYS A 337 13.81 15.61 3.05
N GLY A 338 12.55 15.64 3.48
CA GLY A 338 11.96 14.62 4.35
C GLY A 338 11.75 13.25 3.68
N CYS A 339 11.75 13.19 2.34
CA CYS A 339 11.65 11.95 1.57
C CYS A 339 13.01 11.32 1.24
N LYS A 340 14.12 12.02 1.57
CA LYS A 340 15.47 11.45 1.44
C LYS A 340 15.64 10.33 2.46
N GLY A 341 16.11 9.17 1.98
CA GLY A 341 16.20 7.95 2.79
C GLY A 341 14.91 7.12 2.83
N CYS A 342 13.82 7.62 2.26
CA CYS A 342 12.62 6.82 2.06
C CYS A 342 12.86 5.77 0.96
N PRO A 343 12.64 4.48 1.20
CA PRO A 343 12.87 3.42 0.20
C PRO A 343 12.09 3.64 -1.08
N GLN A 344 10.89 4.17 -1.00
CA GLN A 344 10.08 4.48 -2.18
C GLN A 344 10.68 5.59 -3.03
N GLY A 345 11.22 6.62 -2.38
CA GLY A 345 11.93 7.70 -3.05
C GLY A 345 13.31 7.31 -3.56
N GLU A 346 14.06 6.53 -2.79
CA GLU A 346 15.46 6.18 -3.10
C GLU A 346 15.58 4.95 -4.03
N LEU A 347 14.69 3.97 -3.90
CA LEU A 347 14.73 2.71 -4.66
C LEU A 347 13.68 2.63 -5.77
N GLY A 348 12.79 3.61 -5.90
CA GLY A 348 11.68 3.55 -6.86
C GLY A 348 10.68 2.43 -6.54
N VAL A 349 10.56 2.03 -5.28
CA VAL A 349 9.79 0.86 -4.84
C VAL A 349 8.36 1.25 -4.50
N THR A 350 7.51 1.39 -5.48
CA THR A 350 6.04 1.33 -5.28
C THR A 350 5.37 0.83 -6.53
#